data_4c94ac706f7c5f6ff02415dd24b88229
#
_entry.id   4c94ac706f7c5f6ff02415dd24b88229
#
_cell.length_a   1.000
_cell.length_b   1.000
_cell.length_c   1.000
_cell.angle_alpha   90.00
_cell.angle_beta   90.00
_cell.angle_gamma   90.00
#
_symmetry.space_group_name_H-M   'P 1'
#
loop_
_entity.id
_entity.type
_entity.pdbx_description
1 polymer ?
#
loop_
_entity_poly.entity_id
_entity_poly.type
_entity_poly.pdbx_seq_one_letter_code
_entity_poly.pdbx_strand_id
1 'polypeptide(L)' 'MGSATFAHNHPSGVAQPSQADELLTRSLRDALALVDVKVLDHFIVAGRHCLSFAERGLL' A
#
# COMPACT_ATOMS: atom_id res chain seq x y z
N MET A 1 9.66 10.35 14.94
CA MET A 1 8.41 9.63 14.64
C MET A 1 7.75 10.23 13.41
N GLY A 2 7.36 9.39 12.45
CA GLY A 2 6.71 9.88 11.24
C GLY A 2 5.67 8.92 10.73
N SER A 3 4.99 9.30 9.67
CA SER A 3 4.01 8.47 8.99
C SER A 3 4.18 8.58 7.49
N ALA A 4 3.77 7.54 6.78
CA ALA A 4 3.84 7.48 5.33
C ALA A 4 2.57 6.84 4.76
N THR A 5 2.16 7.33 3.62
CA THR A 5 1.10 6.74 2.82
C THR A 5 1.64 6.53 1.41
N PHE A 6 1.44 5.33 0.89
CA PHE A 6 1.88 4.98 -0.45
C PHE A 6 0.70 4.96 -1.41
N ALA A 7 0.98 5.19 -2.67
CA ALA A 7 0.00 5.05 -3.73
C ALA A 7 0.71 4.64 -5.02
N HIS A 8 0.08 3.75 -5.79
CA HIS A 8 0.55 3.45 -7.13
C HIS A 8 -0.65 3.16 -8.03
N ASN A 9 -0.45 3.27 -9.33
CA ASN A 9 -1.51 3.02 -10.28
C ASN A 9 -1.31 1.70 -11.01
N HIS A 10 -2.42 1.04 -11.32
CA HIS A 10 -2.44 -0.16 -12.16
C HIS A 10 -2.98 0.22 -13.55
N PRO A 11 -2.12 0.22 -14.58
CA PRO A 11 -2.54 0.59 -15.93
C PRO A 11 -3.63 -0.33 -16.51
N SER A 12 -3.73 -1.55 -16.00
CA SER A 12 -4.76 -2.50 -16.43
C SER A 12 -6.18 -2.07 -16.08
N GLY A 13 -6.35 -1.10 -15.17
CA GLY A 13 -7.66 -0.68 -14.69
C GLY A 13 -8.27 -1.57 -13.62
N VAL A 14 -7.53 -2.57 -13.15
CA VAL A 14 -7.98 -3.49 -12.11
C VAL A 14 -7.35 -3.09 -10.78
N ALA A 15 -8.17 -2.63 -9.84
CA ALA A 15 -7.73 -2.18 -8.52
C ALA A 15 -7.64 -3.35 -7.52
N GLN A 16 -6.94 -4.42 -7.91
CA GLN A 16 -6.68 -5.55 -7.03
C GLN A 16 -5.20 -5.63 -6.71
N PRO A 17 -4.83 -5.81 -5.43
CA PRO A 17 -3.42 -5.97 -5.09
C PRO A 17 -2.91 -7.30 -5.64
N SER A 18 -1.76 -7.28 -6.28
CA SER A 18 -1.06 -8.50 -6.64
C SER A 18 -0.34 -9.04 -5.42
N GLN A 19 0.10 -10.31 -5.49
CA GLN A 19 0.94 -10.88 -4.45
C GLN A 19 2.21 -10.06 -4.25
N ALA A 20 2.79 -9.58 -5.35
CA ALA A 20 3.98 -8.74 -5.29
C ALA A 20 3.69 -7.40 -4.59
N ASP A 21 2.51 -6.81 -4.82
CA ASP A 21 2.11 -5.58 -4.14
C ASP A 21 2.02 -5.79 -2.62
N GLU A 22 1.42 -6.90 -2.19
CA GLU A 22 1.27 -7.20 -0.77
C GLU A 22 2.62 -7.46 -0.10
N LEU A 23 3.50 -8.21 -0.76
CA LEU A 23 4.85 -8.48 -0.26
C LEU A 23 5.67 -7.20 -0.17
N LEU A 24 5.60 -6.35 -1.19
CA LEU A 24 6.30 -5.07 -1.19
C LEU A 24 5.82 -4.17 -0.04
N THR A 25 4.52 -4.11 0.17
CA THR A 25 3.93 -3.29 1.22
C THR A 25 4.39 -3.76 2.60
N ARG A 26 4.42 -5.07 2.84
CA ARG A 26 4.92 -5.63 4.10
C ARG A 26 6.39 -5.30 4.31
N SER A 27 7.21 -5.45 3.27
CA SER A 27 8.63 -5.15 3.34
C SER A 27 8.87 -3.68 3.64
N LEU A 28 8.12 -2.78 3.00
CA LEU A 28 8.21 -1.35 3.24
C LEU A 28 7.78 -1.01 4.67
N ARG A 29 6.68 -1.60 5.14
CA ARG A 29 6.19 -1.38 6.50
C ARG A 29 7.23 -1.78 7.54
N ASP A 30 7.84 -2.95 7.36
CA ASP A 30 8.84 -3.47 8.29
C ASP A 30 10.11 -2.61 8.27
N ALA A 31 10.58 -2.23 7.09
CA ALA A 31 11.75 -1.39 6.94
C ALA A 31 11.54 -0.01 7.56
N LEU A 32 10.39 0.60 7.31
CA LEU A 32 10.07 1.93 7.86
C LEU A 32 9.88 1.90 9.38
N ALA A 33 9.39 0.79 9.92
CA ALA A 33 9.27 0.62 11.37
C ALA A 33 10.62 0.70 12.06
N LEU A 34 11.71 0.29 11.40
CA LEU A 34 13.06 0.37 11.96
C LEU A 34 13.53 1.80 12.13
N VAL A 35 12.97 2.75 11.41
CA VAL A 35 13.29 4.17 11.51
C VAL A 35 12.13 4.98 12.08
N ASP A 36 11.22 4.31 12.78
CA ASP A 36 10.12 4.94 13.51
C ASP A 36 9.11 5.63 12.59
N VAL A 37 8.90 5.09 11.40
CA VAL A 37 7.90 5.58 10.45
C VAL A 37 6.75 4.56 10.34
N LYS A 38 5.54 5.01 10.65
CA LYS A 38 4.35 4.17 10.54
C LYS A 38 3.73 4.30 9.16
N VAL A 39 3.45 3.17 8.51
CA VAL A 39 2.69 3.15 7.26
C VAL A 39 1.21 3.21 7.59
N LEU A 40 0.55 4.28 7.17
CA LEU A 40 -0.88 4.50 7.43
C LEU A 40 -1.75 3.79 6.42
N ASP A 41 -1.35 3.77 5.16
CA ASP A 41 -2.11 3.11 4.10
C ASP A 41 -1.26 2.94 2.84
N HIS A 42 -1.77 2.13 1.94
CA HIS A 42 -1.26 1.98 0.59
C HIS A 42 -2.48 1.91 -0.34
N PHE A 43 -2.54 2.81 -1.30
CA PHE A 43 -3.65 2.88 -2.24
C PHE A 43 -3.24 2.36 -3.60
N ILE A 44 -4.13 1.57 -4.21
CA ILE A 44 -4.00 1.20 -5.62
C ILE A 44 -5.06 1.98 -6.39
N VAL A 45 -4.62 2.79 -7.34
CA VAL A 45 -5.50 3.59 -8.17
C VAL A 45 -5.56 2.93 -9.56
N ALA A 46 -6.76 2.60 -10.00
CA ALA A 46 -6.99 1.95 -11.29
C ALA A 46 -8.24 2.54 -11.94
N GLY A 47 -8.05 3.44 -12.91
CA GLY A 47 -9.15 4.14 -13.54
C GLY A 47 -9.97 4.93 -12.52
N ARG A 48 -11.23 4.53 -12.34
CA ARG A 48 -12.15 5.15 -11.36
C ARG A 48 -12.10 4.49 -10.00
N HIS A 49 -11.31 3.44 -9.86
CA HIS A 49 -11.28 2.65 -8.64
C HIS A 49 -10.07 3.01 -7.80
N CYS A 50 -10.27 3.01 -6.49
CA CYS A 50 -9.19 3.21 -5.54
C CYS A 50 -9.38 2.19 -4.42
N LEU A 51 -8.36 1.36 -4.19
CA LEU A 51 -8.38 0.34 -3.16
C LEU A 51 -7.44 0.75 -2.04
N SER A 52 -7.93 0.69 -0.80
CA SER A 52 -7.15 0.94 0.40
C SER A 52 -6.71 -0.38 1.04
N PHE A 53 -5.42 -0.56 1.25
CA PHE A 53 -4.90 -1.75 1.95
C PHE A 53 -5.38 -1.79 3.40
N ALA A 54 -5.47 -0.64 4.06
CA ALA A 54 -5.94 -0.58 5.43
C ALA A 54 -7.38 -1.06 5.56
N GLU A 55 -8.26 -0.61 4.65
CA GLU A 55 -9.65 -1.03 4.65
C GLU A 55 -9.82 -2.52 4.33
N ARG A 56 -8.90 -3.09 3.57
CA ARG A 56 -8.94 -4.51 3.20
C ARG A 56 -8.24 -5.41 4.22
N GLY A 57 -7.66 -4.81 5.26
CA GLY A 57 -6.94 -5.59 6.27
C GLY A 57 -5.62 -6.16 5.78
N LEU A 58 -4.98 -5.51 4.81
CA LEU A 58 -3.74 -5.97 4.20
C LEU A 58 -2.49 -5.28 4.79
N LEU A 59 -2.68 -4.43 5.76
CA LEU A 59 -1.57 -3.80 6.49
C LEU A 59 -1.32 -4.47 7.82
#